data_19b3c6162cdd57f0eed10b54978a0e21
#
_entry.id   19b3c6162cdd57f0eed10b54978a0e21
#
_cell.length_a   1.000
_cell.length_b   1.000
_cell.length_c   1.000
_cell.angle_alpha   90.00
_cell.angle_beta   90.00
_cell.angle_gamma   90.00
#
_symmetry.space_group_name_H-M   'P 1'
#
loop_
_entity.id
_entity.type
_entity.pdbx_description
1 polymer ?
#
loop_
_entity_poly.entity_id
_entity_poly.type
_entity_poly.pdbx_seq_one_letter_code
_entity_poly.pdbx_strand_id
1 'polypeptide(L)'
;MKEKKCMSSQLSYIVRISDEELKRKLNASGALLIRGMKACGKTQSAKQLAASMICFDQDEQVPLFMEIAPQRLLLGDAPRLIDEWQEYPKIWNYVRHEVDQRNKTAQFILTGSSNPEESAKMHSGAGRFTVLDMRTMSWQEMGYSTGEISLGKLLNGINQQTIDTPTDLEFIIERIIKGGFPGLMKKGLAQAMEINRAYVDLLAEVDISRVSDVKRNPEKVRGLLRALARNVATTVDITVLEKDVKLNENTDVSRPTIYDYLEALNRLMIIEDQPAWNKHIRSSASLRKSGKRHFSDVALAVASLGIGKEALINDLKLTGFLFESLVVHDLRVYAQANDAKVYHYHDSTGLEVDAIVQQYSGKYCAFEIKLGIGQIDEAAKNLLKFASITEESRTTKLQSLNVITGTGVSYVRKDGVNVISLASLGY
;
A
#
# COMPACT_ATOMS: atom_id res chain seq x y z
N MET A 1 17.33 8.10 -37.01
CA MET A 1 17.67 8.99 -35.89
C MET A 1 17.99 8.09 -34.69
N LYS A 2 19.19 8.22 -34.10
CA LYS A 2 19.65 7.35 -33.02
C LYS A 2 18.90 7.69 -31.74
N GLU A 3 18.14 6.72 -31.20
CA GLU A 3 17.56 6.80 -29.86
C GLU A 3 18.70 7.03 -28.84
N LYS A 4 18.65 8.17 -28.17
CA LYS A 4 19.49 8.39 -26.99
C LYS A 4 18.99 7.41 -25.90
N LYS A 5 19.71 6.31 -25.70
CA LYS A 5 19.58 5.49 -24.52
C LYS A 5 19.77 6.38 -23.29
N CYS A 6 18.71 6.60 -22.54
CA CYS A 6 18.80 7.17 -21.20
C CYS A 6 19.52 6.14 -20.29
N MET A 7 20.86 6.16 -20.31
CA MET A 7 21.70 5.35 -19.40
C MET A 7 21.82 6.12 -18.08
N SER A 8 20.84 6.03 -17.21
CA SER A 8 21.04 6.24 -15.79
C SER A 8 21.74 5.00 -15.21
N SER A 9 22.71 5.21 -14.32
CA SER A 9 23.42 4.18 -13.58
C SER A 9 22.48 3.05 -13.18
N GLN A 10 22.69 1.85 -13.70
CA GLN A 10 21.89 0.65 -13.40
C GLN A 10 22.12 0.26 -11.92
N LEU A 11 21.26 0.79 -11.04
CA LEU A 11 20.91 0.06 -9.84
C LEU A 11 20.26 -1.23 -10.34
N SER A 12 20.82 -2.39 -10.00
CA SER A 12 20.22 -3.69 -10.36
C SER A 12 18.75 -3.68 -9.88
N TYR A 13 17.82 -3.98 -10.79
CA TYR A 13 16.40 -4.08 -10.46
C TYR A 13 16.21 -5.10 -9.34
N ILE A 14 15.44 -4.73 -8.32
CA ILE A 14 15.03 -5.65 -7.27
C ILE A 14 13.69 -6.25 -7.69
N VAL A 15 13.64 -7.57 -7.84
CA VAL A 15 12.42 -8.30 -8.23
C VAL A 15 11.33 -8.04 -7.20
N ARG A 16 10.16 -7.67 -7.70
CA ARG A 16 9.00 -7.36 -6.86
C ARG A 16 8.05 -8.55 -6.80
N ILE A 17 7.42 -8.74 -5.65
CA ILE A 17 6.35 -9.75 -5.50
C ILE A 17 5.23 -9.51 -6.52
N SER A 18 4.95 -8.26 -6.83
CA SER A 18 3.94 -7.87 -7.83
C SER A 18 4.32 -8.16 -9.30
N ASP A 19 5.55 -8.56 -9.62
CA ASP A 19 5.98 -8.74 -11.01
C ASP A 19 5.24 -9.87 -11.74
N GLU A 20 4.93 -10.95 -11.02
CA GLU A 20 4.14 -12.05 -11.61
C GLU A 20 2.69 -11.64 -11.86
N GLU A 21 2.08 -10.89 -10.95
CA GLU A 21 0.74 -10.32 -11.15
C GLU A 21 0.74 -9.32 -12.31
N LEU A 22 1.80 -8.51 -12.42
CA LEU A 22 1.99 -7.55 -13.50
C LEU A 22 1.99 -8.25 -14.86
N LYS A 23 2.76 -9.33 -15.02
CA LYS A 23 2.77 -10.18 -16.24
C LYS A 23 1.40 -10.78 -16.52
N ARG A 24 0.76 -11.37 -15.51
CA ARG A 24 -0.56 -11.98 -15.63
C ARG A 24 -1.61 -10.99 -16.11
N LYS A 25 -1.67 -9.79 -15.50
CA LYS A 25 -2.61 -8.73 -15.85
C LYS A 25 -2.37 -8.13 -17.24
N LEU A 26 -1.10 -7.93 -17.60
CA LEU A 26 -0.72 -7.45 -18.92
C LEU A 26 -1.16 -8.42 -20.03
N ASN A 27 -1.01 -9.71 -19.81
CA ASN A 27 -1.42 -10.74 -20.76
C ASN A 27 -2.96 -10.95 -20.82
N ALA A 28 -3.68 -10.49 -19.81
CA ALA A 28 -5.14 -10.63 -19.75
C ALA A 28 -5.89 -9.50 -20.49
N SER A 29 -5.26 -8.37 -20.79
CA SER A 29 -5.94 -7.20 -21.37
C SER A 29 -5.05 -6.46 -22.38
N GLY A 30 -5.66 -5.56 -23.16
CA GLY A 30 -4.92 -4.74 -24.15
C GLY A 30 -4.02 -3.71 -23.48
N ALA A 31 -4.39 -3.20 -22.30
CA ALA A 31 -3.61 -2.24 -21.55
C ALA A 31 -3.58 -2.56 -20.05
N LEU A 32 -2.47 -2.26 -19.40
CA LEU A 32 -2.30 -2.36 -17.96
C LEU A 32 -2.04 -0.96 -17.38
N LEU A 33 -2.81 -0.58 -16.37
CA LEU A 33 -2.55 0.60 -15.55
C LEU A 33 -1.83 0.18 -14.25
N ILE A 34 -0.62 0.68 -14.03
CA ILE A 34 0.11 0.55 -12.77
C ILE A 34 -0.03 1.87 -12.02
N ARG A 35 -0.70 1.84 -10.89
CA ARG A 35 -0.86 3.00 -10.02
C ARG A 35 -0.25 2.73 -8.65
N GLY A 36 0.14 3.77 -7.96
CA GLY A 36 0.81 3.71 -6.66
C GLY A 36 1.44 5.06 -6.33
N MET A 37 1.76 5.27 -5.06
CA MET A 37 2.39 6.51 -4.63
C MET A 37 3.68 6.81 -5.38
N LYS A 38 4.12 8.07 -5.38
CA LYS A 38 5.41 8.47 -5.97
C LYS A 38 6.56 7.67 -5.37
N ALA A 39 7.56 7.36 -6.18
CA ALA A 39 8.79 6.65 -5.78
C ALA A 39 8.61 5.20 -5.28
N CYS A 40 7.42 4.56 -5.39
CA CYS A 40 7.23 3.15 -5.00
C CYS A 40 7.84 2.14 -6.00
N GLY A 41 8.28 2.58 -7.20
CA GLY A 41 8.98 1.73 -8.16
C GLY A 41 8.23 1.41 -9.46
N LYS A 42 7.04 1.99 -9.72
CA LYS A 42 6.18 1.72 -10.89
C LYS A 42 6.92 1.67 -12.22
N THR A 43 7.61 2.77 -12.55
CA THR A 43 8.37 2.91 -13.81
C THR A 43 9.42 1.83 -13.96
N GLN A 44 10.13 1.47 -12.87
CA GLN A 44 11.20 0.46 -12.95
C GLN A 44 10.61 -0.94 -13.18
N SER A 45 9.50 -1.30 -12.54
CA SER A 45 8.80 -2.56 -12.78
C SER A 45 8.20 -2.62 -14.18
N ALA A 46 7.57 -1.53 -14.63
CA ALA A 46 7.01 -1.44 -16.00
C ALA A 46 8.09 -1.62 -17.07
N LYS A 47 9.29 -1.04 -16.89
CA LYS A 47 10.43 -1.16 -17.80
C LYS A 47 10.92 -2.60 -18.00
N GLN A 48 10.69 -3.50 -17.02
CA GLN A 48 11.08 -4.90 -17.16
C GLN A 48 10.26 -5.64 -18.24
N LEU A 49 9.08 -5.14 -18.59
CA LEU A 49 8.17 -5.76 -19.56
C LEU A 49 7.99 -4.94 -20.83
N ALA A 50 8.34 -3.66 -20.80
CA ALA A 50 8.14 -2.75 -21.93
C ALA A 50 9.16 -2.98 -23.04
N ALA A 51 8.69 -3.09 -24.30
CA ALA A 51 9.54 -3.13 -25.48
C ALA A 51 9.88 -1.73 -26.01
N SER A 52 9.00 -0.74 -25.79
CA SER A 52 9.24 0.67 -26.09
C SER A 52 8.66 1.56 -24.99
N MET A 53 9.12 2.83 -24.91
CA MET A 53 8.74 3.74 -23.83
C MET A 53 8.64 5.17 -24.33
N ILE A 54 7.74 5.94 -23.72
CA ILE A 54 7.67 7.39 -23.78
C ILE A 54 7.37 7.95 -22.39
N CYS A 55 8.06 9.05 -21.99
CA CYS A 55 7.88 9.72 -20.71
C CYS A 55 7.14 11.03 -20.92
N PHE A 56 5.93 11.14 -20.39
CA PHE A 56 5.05 12.27 -20.66
C PHE A 56 5.47 13.56 -19.94
N ASP A 57 6.23 13.46 -18.89
CA ASP A 57 6.79 14.59 -18.13
C ASP A 57 8.16 15.09 -18.66
N GLN A 58 8.80 14.35 -19.59
CA GLN A 58 10.18 14.62 -20.00
C GLN A 58 10.34 14.81 -21.51
N ASP A 59 9.47 14.23 -22.32
CA ASP A 59 9.59 14.28 -23.78
C ASP A 59 8.98 15.58 -24.32
N GLU A 60 9.82 16.47 -24.84
CA GLU A 60 9.45 17.78 -25.40
C GLU A 60 8.48 17.69 -26.59
N GLN A 61 8.34 16.54 -27.22
CA GLN A 61 7.43 16.33 -28.33
C GLN A 61 6.01 16.00 -27.87
N VAL A 62 5.83 15.56 -26.63
CA VAL A 62 4.51 15.17 -26.10
C VAL A 62 3.48 16.28 -26.18
N PRO A 63 3.74 17.53 -25.74
CA PRO A 63 2.78 18.62 -25.84
C PRO A 63 2.31 18.84 -27.29
N LEU A 64 3.25 18.88 -28.23
CA LEU A 64 2.96 19.11 -29.65
C LEU A 64 2.11 17.96 -30.22
N PHE A 65 2.53 16.71 -30.03
CA PHE A 65 1.77 15.57 -30.55
C PHE A 65 0.40 15.41 -29.89
N MET A 66 0.26 15.72 -28.62
CA MET A 66 -1.04 15.73 -27.95
C MET A 66 -2.03 16.71 -28.60
N GLU A 67 -1.53 17.78 -29.18
CA GLU A 67 -2.35 18.79 -29.87
C GLU A 67 -2.69 18.38 -31.29
N ILE A 68 -1.68 17.93 -32.10
CA ILE A 68 -1.85 17.77 -33.57
C ILE A 68 -2.05 16.31 -34.02
N ALA A 69 -1.49 15.32 -33.32
CA ALA A 69 -1.51 13.91 -33.72
C ALA A 69 -1.25 12.94 -32.55
N PRO A 70 -2.15 12.84 -31.53
CA PRO A 70 -1.92 12.04 -30.33
C PRO A 70 -1.64 10.55 -30.60
N GLN A 71 -2.16 10.01 -31.70
CA GLN A 71 -1.93 8.63 -32.12
C GLN A 71 -0.45 8.32 -32.38
N ARG A 72 0.37 9.31 -32.74
CA ARG A 72 1.81 9.13 -32.92
C ARG A 72 2.53 8.74 -31.63
N LEU A 73 2.02 9.18 -30.46
CA LEU A 73 2.58 8.84 -29.15
C LEU A 73 2.39 7.35 -28.81
N LEU A 74 1.42 6.69 -29.47
CA LEU A 74 1.11 5.27 -29.29
C LEU A 74 1.91 4.34 -30.22
N LEU A 75 2.68 4.91 -31.15
CA LEU A 75 3.53 4.14 -32.09
C LEU A 75 4.80 3.68 -31.38
N GLY A 76 5.13 2.40 -31.53
CA GLY A 76 6.31 1.75 -30.96
C GLY A 76 6.06 0.27 -30.74
N ASP A 77 7.11 -0.45 -30.39
CA ASP A 77 7.03 -1.89 -30.10
C ASP A 77 6.19 -2.14 -28.85
N ALA A 78 5.32 -3.14 -28.91
CA ALA A 78 4.46 -3.52 -27.79
C ALA A 78 5.16 -4.60 -26.90
N PRO A 79 4.97 -4.53 -25.56
CA PRO A 79 4.20 -3.54 -24.80
C PRO A 79 4.86 -2.18 -24.78
N ARG A 80 4.08 -1.11 -25.07
CA ARG A 80 4.57 0.27 -25.00
C ARG A 80 4.26 0.89 -23.66
N LEU A 81 5.29 1.35 -22.96
CA LEU A 81 5.16 2.08 -21.70
C LEU A 81 4.89 3.56 -21.95
N ILE A 82 3.81 4.06 -21.38
CA ILE A 82 3.46 5.49 -21.29
C ILE A 82 3.63 5.87 -19.81
N ASP A 83 4.79 6.48 -19.50
CA ASP A 83 5.13 6.86 -18.14
C ASP A 83 4.58 8.25 -17.80
N GLU A 84 4.08 8.44 -16.55
CA GLU A 84 3.42 9.66 -16.05
C GLU A 84 2.26 10.14 -16.96
N TRP A 85 1.42 9.18 -17.39
CA TRP A 85 0.30 9.43 -18.33
C TRP A 85 -0.68 10.52 -17.86
N GLN A 86 -0.79 10.75 -16.55
CA GLN A 86 -1.68 11.75 -15.95
C GLN A 86 -1.28 13.20 -16.28
N GLU A 87 -0.07 13.45 -16.77
CA GLU A 87 0.33 14.78 -17.27
C GLU A 87 -0.52 15.19 -18.48
N TYR A 88 -1.00 14.21 -19.26
CA TYR A 88 -1.91 14.43 -20.39
C TYR A 88 -3.06 13.40 -20.36
N PRO A 89 -4.07 13.58 -19.49
CA PRO A 89 -5.12 12.56 -19.25
C PRO A 89 -5.93 12.18 -20.49
N LYS A 90 -6.00 13.05 -21.51
CA LYS A 90 -6.68 12.78 -22.77
C LYS A 90 -6.13 11.56 -23.51
N ILE A 91 -4.86 11.17 -23.26
CA ILE A 91 -4.23 10.00 -23.88
C ILE A 91 -4.97 8.70 -23.56
N TRP A 92 -5.64 8.64 -22.41
CA TRP A 92 -6.45 7.49 -21.99
C TRP A 92 -7.45 7.04 -23.06
N ASN A 93 -8.19 7.98 -23.64
CA ASN A 93 -9.16 7.67 -24.67
C ASN A 93 -8.49 7.16 -25.96
N TYR A 94 -7.33 7.70 -26.32
CA TYR A 94 -6.57 7.23 -27.50
C TYR A 94 -6.04 5.82 -27.27
N VAL A 95 -5.48 5.51 -26.10
CA VAL A 95 -5.06 4.15 -25.75
C VAL A 95 -6.24 3.18 -25.81
N ARG A 96 -7.40 3.55 -25.26
CA ARG A 96 -8.60 2.71 -25.32
C ARG A 96 -9.02 2.39 -26.75
N HIS A 97 -9.08 3.39 -27.63
CA HIS A 97 -9.41 3.19 -29.03
C HIS A 97 -8.37 2.32 -29.76
N GLU A 98 -7.10 2.54 -29.48
CA GLU A 98 -6.02 1.76 -30.07
C GLU A 98 -6.04 0.30 -29.64
N VAL A 99 -6.38 0.03 -28.38
CA VAL A 99 -6.62 -1.34 -27.87
C VAL A 99 -7.77 -2.02 -28.61
N ASP A 100 -8.88 -1.30 -28.85
CA ASP A 100 -10.01 -1.83 -29.61
C ASP A 100 -9.62 -2.13 -31.08
N GLN A 101 -8.84 -1.24 -31.71
CA GLN A 101 -8.39 -1.42 -33.11
C GLN A 101 -7.40 -2.56 -33.28
N ARG A 102 -6.40 -2.67 -32.37
CA ARG A 102 -5.41 -3.74 -32.44
C ARG A 102 -5.98 -5.10 -32.08
N ASN A 103 -6.99 -5.14 -31.24
CA ASN A 103 -7.65 -6.36 -30.74
C ASN A 103 -6.64 -7.43 -30.25
N LYS A 104 -5.63 -7.00 -29.51
CA LYS A 104 -4.55 -7.82 -28.96
C LYS A 104 -4.32 -7.49 -27.50
N THR A 105 -3.85 -8.47 -26.72
CA THR A 105 -3.40 -8.25 -25.33
C THR A 105 -1.98 -7.67 -25.31
N ALA A 106 -1.54 -7.18 -24.15
CA ALA A 106 -0.18 -6.71 -23.90
C ALA A 106 0.30 -5.60 -24.85
N GLN A 107 -0.57 -4.63 -25.16
CA GLN A 107 -0.22 -3.55 -26.06
C GLN A 107 0.37 -2.34 -25.35
N PHE A 108 -0.19 -1.97 -24.18
CA PHE A 108 0.21 -0.78 -23.45
C PHE A 108 0.39 -1.04 -21.96
N ILE A 109 1.35 -0.32 -21.36
CA ILE A 109 1.51 -0.18 -19.92
C ILE A 109 1.46 1.33 -19.62
N LEU A 110 0.57 1.75 -18.73
CA LEU A 110 0.48 3.12 -18.25
C LEU A 110 0.95 3.16 -16.78
N THR A 111 1.81 4.10 -16.44
CA THR A 111 2.22 4.33 -15.05
C THR A 111 1.85 5.73 -14.63
N GLY A 112 1.31 5.86 -13.40
CA GLY A 112 0.94 7.17 -12.86
C GLY A 112 0.91 7.17 -11.34
N SER A 113 1.20 8.32 -10.75
CA SER A 113 1.30 8.53 -9.30
C SER A 113 0.02 9.10 -8.68
N SER A 114 -1.00 9.36 -9.48
CA SER A 114 -2.30 9.81 -9.00
C SER A 114 -3.43 9.19 -9.83
N ASN A 115 -4.60 9.03 -9.23
CA ASN A 115 -5.83 8.82 -9.98
C ASN A 115 -6.33 10.20 -10.42
N PRO A 116 -6.36 10.52 -11.73
CA PRO A 116 -6.94 11.77 -12.19
C PRO A 116 -8.41 11.85 -11.80
N GLU A 117 -8.95 13.06 -11.69
CA GLU A 117 -10.38 13.24 -11.54
C GLU A 117 -11.10 12.48 -12.65
N GLU A 118 -12.18 11.77 -12.31
CA GLU A 118 -13.16 11.31 -13.27
C GLU A 118 -13.75 12.57 -13.92
N SER A 119 -12.99 13.19 -14.83
CA SER A 119 -13.57 14.20 -15.68
C SER A 119 -14.70 13.50 -16.43
N ALA A 120 -15.89 14.08 -16.44
CA ALA A 120 -17.10 13.56 -17.10
C ALA A 120 -16.89 13.20 -18.59
N LYS A 121 -15.69 13.37 -19.12
CA LYS A 121 -15.25 13.10 -20.51
C LYS A 121 -14.35 11.88 -20.68
N MET A 122 -13.88 11.23 -19.58
CA MET A 122 -13.10 9.99 -19.67
C MET A 122 -14.04 8.79 -19.61
N HIS A 123 -14.10 8.02 -20.69
CA HIS A 123 -14.79 6.74 -20.68
C HIS A 123 -14.06 5.75 -19.77
N SER A 124 -14.82 4.93 -19.03
CA SER A 124 -14.22 3.85 -18.25
C SER A 124 -13.40 2.91 -19.16
N GLY A 125 -12.24 2.48 -18.71
CA GLY A 125 -11.43 1.49 -19.44
C GLY A 125 -11.93 0.05 -19.25
N ALA A 126 -13.16 -0.15 -18.77
CA ALA A 126 -13.71 -1.46 -18.47
C ALA A 126 -13.63 -2.41 -19.67
N GLY A 127 -13.09 -3.62 -19.46
CA GLY A 127 -12.86 -4.63 -20.48
C GLY A 127 -11.63 -4.42 -21.36
N ARG A 128 -10.94 -3.26 -21.30
CA ARG A 128 -9.73 -2.94 -22.07
C ARG A 128 -8.50 -2.83 -21.18
N PHE A 129 -8.70 -2.41 -19.94
CA PHE A 129 -7.64 -2.19 -18.96
C PHE A 129 -7.77 -3.14 -17.79
N THR A 130 -6.64 -3.67 -17.36
CA THR A 130 -6.46 -4.20 -16.00
C THR A 130 -5.73 -3.18 -15.16
N VAL A 131 -5.87 -3.27 -13.83
CA VAL A 131 -5.26 -2.33 -12.89
C VAL A 131 -4.41 -3.10 -11.89
N LEU A 132 -3.20 -2.62 -11.63
CA LEU A 132 -2.30 -3.12 -10.60
C LEU A 132 -1.99 -1.97 -9.62
N ASP A 133 -2.31 -2.20 -8.34
CA ASP A 133 -1.93 -1.30 -7.25
C ASP A 133 -0.56 -1.71 -6.73
N MET A 134 0.44 -0.82 -6.91
CA MET A 134 1.82 -1.06 -6.50
C MET A 134 2.14 -0.29 -5.24
N ARG A 135 2.56 -1.02 -4.20
CA ARG A 135 3.00 -0.46 -2.92
C ARG A 135 4.52 -0.29 -2.87
N THR A 136 5.03 0.35 -1.83
CA THR A 136 6.47 0.31 -1.49
C THR A 136 6.89 -1.14 -1.19
N MET A 137 8.19 -1.39 -1.00
CA MET A 137 8.71 -2.74 -0.82
C MET A 137 8.35 -3.31 0.55
N SER A 138 7.95 -4.58 0.57
CA SER A 138 7.77 -5.37 1.79
C SER A 138 9.13 -5.77 2.40
N TRP A 139 9.11 -6.24 3.65
CA TRP A 139 10.32 -6.75 4.31
C TRP A 139 10.98 -7.89 3.53
N GLN A 140 10.19 -8.78 2.93
CA GLN A 140 10.74 -9.86 2.10
C GLN A 140 11.43 -9.31 0.85
N GLU A 141 10.84 -8.36 0.14
CA GLU A 141 11.46 -7.73 -1.03
C GLU A 141 12.73 -6.95 -0.68
N MET A 142 12.81 -6.40 0.52
CA MET A 142 13.99 -5.70 1.05
C MET A 142 15.07 -6.63 1.61
N GLY A 143 14.80 -7.94 1.71
CA GLY A 143 15.71 -8.92 2.29
C GLY A 143 15.77 -8.89 3.83
N TYR A 144 14.78 -8.30 4.49
CA TYR A 144 14.66 -8.27 5.96
C TYR A 144 13.81 -9.43 6.50
N SER A 145 13.08 -10.12 5.64
CA SER A 145 12.42 -11.37 5.95
C SER A 145 12.94 -12.48 5.05
N THR A 146 13.12 -13.68 5.63
CA THR A 146 13.51 -14.89 4.88
C THR A 146 12.39 -15.41 3.99
N GLY A 147 11.12 -15.10 4.34
CA GLY A 147 9.94 -15.61 3.64
C GLY A 147 9.69 -17.10 3.84
N GLU A 148 10.33 -17.75 4.80
CA GLU A 148 10.16 -19.19 5.06
C GLU A 148 8.74 -19.55 5.50
N ILE A 149 8.05 -18.61 6.18
CA ILE A 149 6.62 -18.74 6.51
C ILE A 149 5.81 -18.02 5.45
N SER A 150 5.20 -18.77 4.54
CA SER A 150 4.42 -18.24 3.43
C SER A 150 2.96 -18.00 3.82
N LEU A 151 2.47 -16.77 3.55
CA LEU A 151 1.05 -16.44 3.69
C LEU A 151 0.17 -17.35 2.83
N GLY A 152 0.61 -17.69 1.61
CA GLY A 152 -0.11 -18.59 0.71
C GLY A 152 -0.31 -19.99 1.32
N LYS A 153 0.69 -20.52 2.03
CA LYS A 153 0.56 -21.80 2.75
C LYS A 153 -0.36 -21.67 3.98
N LEU A 154 -0.27 -20.57 4.73
CA LEU A 154 -1.19 -20.30 5.86
C LEU A 154 -2.65 -20.24 5.38
N LEU A 155 -2.93 -19.59 4.26
CA LEU A 155 -4.25 -19.53 3.60
C LEU A 155 -4.76 -20.89 3.10
N ASN A 156 -3.91 -21.89 3.06
CA ASN A 156 -4.27 -23.28 2.76
C ASN A 156 -4.27 -24.19 4.02
N GLY A 157 -4.15 -23.63 5.21
CA GLY A 157 -4.18 -24.36 6.48
C GLY A 157 -2.91 -25.18 6.74
N ILE A 158 -1.79 -24.81 6.11
CA ILE A 158 -0.50 -25.50 6.28
C ILE A 158 0.30 -24.75 7.33
N ASN A 159 0.45 -25.36 8.51
CA ASN A 159 1.33 -24.85 9.55
C ASN A 159 2.79 -24.97 9.15
N GLN A 160 3.58 -23.98 9.49
CA GLN A 160 4.98 -23.89 9.13
C GLN A 160 5.81 -23.55 10.37
N GLN A 161 7.02 -24.04 10.40
CA GLN A 161 8.01 -23.76 11.45
C GLN A 161 9.32 -23.42 10.79
N THR A 162 10.09 -22.53 11.41
CA THR A 162 11.42 -22.17 10.95
C THR A 162 12.32 -21.89 12.14
N ILE A 163 13.62 -21.92 11.90
CA ILE A 163 14.64 -21.50 12.87
C ILE A 163 14.99 -20.07 12.53
N ASP A 164 14.37 -19.12 13.24
CA ASP A 164 14.55 -17.71 12.97
C ASP A 164 15.81 -17.16 13.65
N THR A 165 16.38 -16.13 13.05
CA THR A 165 17.25 -15.19 13.76
C THR A 165 16.37 -14.09 14.35
N PRO A 166 16.27 -13.95 15.67
CA PRO A 166 15.46 -12.91 16.29
C PRO A 166 15.95 -11.52 15.86
N THR A 167 15.00 -10.66 15.52
CA THR A 167 15.25 -9.23 15.32
C THR A 167 15.16 -8.48 16.65
N ASP A 168 15.96 -7.45 16.82
CA ASP A 168 15.86 -6.56 17.96
C ASP A 168 14.93 -5.37 17.71
N LEU A 169 14.53 -4.71 18.79
CA LEU A 169 13.62 -3.58 18.75
C LEU A 169 14.21 -2.39 17.97
N GLU A 170 15.50 -2.15 18.11
CA GLU A 170 16.16 -1.03 17.44
C GLU A 170 16.15 -1.21 15.92
N PHE A 171 16.41 -2.42 15.44
CA PHE A 171 16.32 -2.77 14.03
C PHE A 171 14.91 -2.51 13.49
N ILE A 172 13.87 -2.95 14.22
CA ILE A 172 12.47 -2.74 13.81
C ILE A 172 12.16 -1.24 13.70
N ILE A 173 12.54 -0.46 14.71
CA ILE A 173 12.34 1.00 14.75
C ILE A 173 13.05 1.67 13.55
N GLU A 174 14.28 1.28 13.26
CA GLU A 174 14.99 1.81 12.09
C GLU A 174 14.29 1.50 10.77
N ARG A 175 13.68 0.31 10.64
CA ARG A 175 12.91 -0.06 9.43
C ARG A 175 11.60 0.71 9.34
N ILE A 176 10.90 0.93 10.46
CA ILE A 176 9.71 1.79 10.54
C ILE A 176 10.05 3.22 10.06
N ILE A 177 11.18 3.77 10.51
CA ILE A 177 11.62 5.13 10.13
C ILE A 177 12.02 5.20 8.65
N LYS A 178 12.72 4.17 8.14
CA LYS A 178 13.24 4.14 6.78
C LYS A 178 12.17 3.89 5.73
N GLY A 179 11.21 3.00 6.03
CA GLY A 179 10.16 2.58 5.11
C GLY A 179 10.64 1.67 3.98
N GLY A 180 9.73 1.41 3.04
CA GLY A 180 9.92 0.49 1.91
C GLY A 180 10.21 1.16 0.56
N PHE A 181 10.61 2.42 0.51
CA PHE A 181 10.94 3.08 -0.75
C PHE A 181 12.20 2.49 -1.39
N PRO A 182 12.12 1.97 -2.65
CA PRO A 182 13.28 1.36 -3.32
C PRO A 182 14.51 2.26 -3.37
N GLY A 183 14.32 3.56 -3.57
CA GLY A 183 15.40 4.56 -3.61
C GLY A 183 16.16 4.75 -2.29
N LEU A 184 15.58 4.28 -1.17
CA LEU A 184 16.19 4.38 0.16
C LEU A 184 16.96 3.12 0.59
N MET A 185 16.88 2.03 -0.17
CA MET A 185 17.49 0.74 0.20
C MET A 185 18.97 0.86 0.60
N LYS A 186 19.74 1.61 -0.19
CA LYS A 186 21.20 1.81 0.03
C LYS A 186 21.55 3.06 0.85
N LYS A 187 20.55 3.77 1.37
CA LYS A 187 20.76 4.98 2.17
C LYS A 187 20.90 4.64 3.66
N GLY A 188 21.70 5.41 4.37
CA GLY A 188 21.74 5.38 5.84
C GLY A 188 20.45 5.93 6.46
N LEU A 189 20.22 5.68 7.75
CA LEU A 189 19.01 6.10 8.45
C LEU A 189 18.80 7.61 8.41
N ALA A 190 19.83 8.42 8.69
CA ALA A 190 19.74 9.88 8.66
C ALA A 190 19.35 10.42 7.28
N GLN A 191 19.91 9.86 6.20
CA GLN A 191 19.55 10.25 4.84
C GLN A 191 18.11 9.85 4.50
N ALA A 192 17.65 8.68 4.94
CA ALA A 192 16.26 8.24 4.73
C ALA A 192 15.27 9.14 5.46
N MET A 193 15.58 9.53 6.71
CA MET A 193 14.75 10.46 7.48
C MET A 193 14.61 11.81 6.76
N GLU A 194 15.71 12.37 6.26
CA GLU A 194 15.69 13.65 5.54
C GLU A 194 14.84 13.56 4.26
N ILE A 195 15.02 12.50 3.49
CA ILE A 195 14.24 12.28 2.25
C ILE A 195 12.75 12.09 2.54
N ASN A 196 12.41 11.35 3.60
CA ASN A 196 11.02 11.15 3.99
C ASN A 196 10.36 12.44 4.49
N ARG A 197 11.09 13.30 5.23
CA ARG A 197 10.60 14.64 5.61
C ARG A 197 10.37 15.52 4.39
N ALA A 198 11.33 15.59 3.48
CA ALA A 198 11.18 16.33 2.24
C ALA A 198 10.02 15.80 1.39
N TYR A 199 9.76 14.49 1.39
CA TYR A 199 8.60 13.90 0.72
C TYR A 199 7.28 14.45 1.30
N VAL A 200 7.14 14.47 2.63
CA VAL A 200 5.94 15.00 3.30
C VAL A 200 5.78 16.51 3.02
N ASP A 201 6.85 17.29 3.00
CA ASP A 201 6.81 18.70 2.68
C ASP A 201 6.36 18.96 1.24
N LEU A 202 6.95 18.26 0.26
CA LEU A 202 6.57 18.37 -1.14
C LEU A 202 5.13 17.88 -1.39
N LEU A 203 4.69 16.84 -0.67
CA LEU A 203 3.32 16.38 -0.70
C LEU A 203 2.35 17.48 -0.29
N ALA A 204 2.63 18.18 0.82
CA ALA A 204 1.77 19.23 1.35
C ALA A 204 1.80 20.51 0.50
N GLU A 205 2.95 20.89 -0.03
CA GLU A 205 3.15 22.13 -0.78
C GLU A 205 2.73 22.04 -2.24
N VAL A 206 2.97 20.89 -2.87
CA VAL A 206 2.87 20.74 -4.33
C VAL A 206 1.86 19.68 -4.73
N ASP A 207 2.08 18.42 -4.30
CA ASP A 207 1.40 17.28 -4.89
C ASP A 207 -0.10 17.26 -4.61
N ILE A 208 -0.50 17.60 -3.38
CA ILE A 208 -1.91 17.58 -2.98
C ILE A 208 -2.76 18.60 -3.74
N SER A 209 -2.17 19.70 -4.20
CA SER A 209 -2.87 20.72 -4.99
C SER A 209 -2.93 20.38 -6.48
N ARG A 210 -2.09 19.46 -6.96
CA ARG A 210 -2.10 18.99 -8.36
C ARG A 210 -3.15 17.91 -8.64
N VAL A 211 -3.70 17.28 -7.60
CA VAL A 211 -4.72 16.22 -7.76
C VAL A 211 -6.04 16.76 -8.27
N SER A 212 -6.33 18.03 -7.99
CA SER A 212 -7.50 18.77 -8.46
C SER A 212 -7.14 20.25 -8.52
N ASP A 213 -7.87 21.05 -9.29
CA ASP A 213 -7.63 22.49 -9.45
C ASP A 213 -7.92 23.32 -8.15
N VAL A 214 -8.00 22.64 -7.00
CA VAL A 214 -8.27 23.25 -5.69
C VAL A 214 -6.96 23.54 -4.97
N LYS A 215 -6.71 24.83 -4.67
CA LYS A 215 -5.58 25.20 -3.80
C LYS A 215 -5.86 24.75 -2.37
N ARG A 216 -4.96 23.95 -1.80
CA ARG A 216 -5.00 23.51 -0.41
C ARG A 216 -3.94 24.21 0.40
N ASN A 217 -4.27 24.54 1.65
CA ASN A 217 -3.33 25.20 2.56
C ASN A 217 -2.30 24.16 3.08
N PRO A 218 -0.98 24.31 2.80
CA PRO A 218 0.03 23.34 3.20
C PRO A 218 0.10 23.10 4.72
N GLU A 219 -0.07 24.13 5.55
CA GLU A 219 -0.05 24.00 7.00
C GLU A 219 -1.23 23.15 7.51
N LYS A 220 -2.41 23.34 6.93
CA LYS A 220 -3.58 22.52 7.27
C LYS A 220 -3.39 21.05 6.82
N VAL A 221 -2.72 20.84 5.68
CA VAL A 221 -2.36 19.50 5.22
C VAL A 221 -1.37 18.84 6.17
N ARG A 222 -0.30 19.55 6.56
CA ARG A 222 0.67 19.04 7.54
C ARG A 222 0.01 18.72 8.88
N GLY A 223 -0.88 19.59 9.36
CA GLY A 223 -1.68 19.36 10.58
C GLY A 223 -2.51 18.08 10.50
N LEU A 224 -3.20 17.86 9.36
CA LEU A 224 -3.98 16.64 9.15
C LEU A 224 -3.08 15.41 9.07
N LEU A 225 -1.93 15.47 8.38
CA LEU A 225 -0.98 14.36 8.30
C LEU A 225 -0.44 13.98 9.68
N ARG A 226 -0.13 14.97 10.55
CA ARG A 226 0.27 14.71 11.94
C ARG A 226 -0.85 14.07 12.75
N ALA A 227 -2.09 14.55 12.61
CA ALA A 227 -3.25 13.96 13.28
C ALA A 227 -3.48 12.50 12.83
N LEU A 228 -3.38 12.22 11.54
CA LEU A 228 -3.46 10.85 11.00
C LEU A 228 -2.34 9.96 11.54
N ALA A 229 -1.12 10.48 11.64
CA ALA A 229 0.03 9.74 12.15
C ALA A 229 -0.07 9.41 13.65
N ARG A 230 -0.63 10.35 14.47
CA ARG A 230 -0.96 10.07 15.89
C ARG A 230 -2.04 9.01 16.05
N ASN A 231 -2.91 8.87 15.07
CA ASN A 231 -4.04 7.95 15.08
C ASN A 231 -3.86 6.79 14.08
N VAL A 232 -2.61 6.47 13.70
CA VAL A 232 -2.31 5.37 12.77
C VAL A 232 -2.78 4.03 13.33
N ALA A 233 -3.22 3.12 12.46
CA ALA A 233 -3.76 1.80 12.80
C ALA A 233 -4.99 1.83 13.73
N THR A 234 -5.76 2.93 13.74
CA THR A 234 -6.99 3.05 14.52
C THR A 234 -8.20 3.39 13.64
N THR A 235 -9.41 3.12 14.14
CA THR A 235 -10.69 3.47 13.50
C THR A 235 -11.10 4.91 13.84
N VAL A 236 -10.21 5.86 13.61
CA VAL A 236 -10.46 7.27 13.91
C VAL A 236 -11.50 7.89 12.98
N ASP A 237 -12.51 8.54 13.56
CA ASP A 237 -13.49 9.27 12.80
C ASP A 237 -13.08 10.74 12.53
N ILE A 238 -13.79 11.40 11.63
CA ILE A 238 -13.51 12.78 11.25
C ILE A 238 -13.63 13.77 12.42
N THR A 239 -14.52 13.50 13.38
CA THR A 239 -14.71 14.37 14.56
C THR A 239 -13.49 14.32 15.47
N VAL A 240 -12.87 13.14 15.60
CA VAL A 240 -11.63 12.99 16.38
C VAL A 240 -10.47 13.69 15.66
N LEU A 241 -10.35 13.54 14.34
CA LEU A 241 -9.32 14.24 13.56
C LEU A 241 -9.48 15.77 13.63
N GLU A 242 -10.72 16.28 13.51
CA GLU A 242 -11.01 17.70 13.66
C GLU A 242 -10.54 18.24 15.03
N LYS A 243 -10.88 17.54 16.11
CA LYS A 243 -10.44 17.90 17.45
C LYS A 243 -8.92 17.81 17.63
N ASP A 244 -8.31 16.77 17.10
CA ASP A 244 -6.86 16.57 17.18
C ASP A 244 -6.10 17.70 16.48
N VAL A 245 -6.48 18.05 15.25
CA VAL A 245 -5.87 19.17 14.51
C VAL A 245 -6.06 20.49 15.27
N LYS A 246 -7.26 20.76 15.78
CA LYS A 246 -7.54 21.99 16.51
C LYS A 246 -6.73 22.13 17.79
N LEU A 247 -6.60 21.07 18.58
CA LEU A 247 -5.93 21.09 19.88
C LEU A 247 -4.40 21.08 19.75
N ASN A 248 -3.87 20.28 18.81
CA ASN A 248 -2.43 20.04 18.73
C ASN A 248 -1.71 20.90 17.70
N GLU A 249 -2.43 21.37 16.66
CA GLU A 249 -1.84 22.16 15.58
C GLU A 249 -2.22 23.64 15.64
N ASN A 250 -3.05 24.05 16.60
CA ASN A 250 -3.59 25.41 16.71
C ASN A 250 -4.15 25.93 15.38
N THR A 251 -4.72 25.03 14.57
CA THR A 251 -5.22 25.31 13.22
C THR A 251 -6.69 24.88 13.15
N ASP A 252 -7.54 25.80 12.71
CA ASP A 252 -8.97 25.49 12.54
C ASP A 252 -9.21 24.89 11.14
N VAL A 253 -9.65 23.63 11.13
CA VAL A 253 -9.95 22.89 9.90
C VAL A 253 -11.36 22.33 9.99
N SER A 254 -12.24 22.75 9.08
CA SER A 254 -13.61 22.28 9.04
C SER A 254 -13.71 20.82 8.56
N ARG A 255 -14.78 20.11 8.95
CA ARG A 255 -15.03 18.73 8.48
C ARG A 255 -15.05 18.60 6.95
N PRO A 256 -15.71 19.49 6.19
CA PRO A 256 -15.64 19.43 4.72
C PRO A 256 -14.21 19.52 4.20
N THR A 257 -13.35 20.36 4.81
CA THR A 257 -11.94 20.47 4.44
C THR A 257 -11.17 19.17 4.74
N ILE A 258 -11.45 18.52 5.88
CA ILE A 258 -10.83 17.22 6.21
C ILE A 258 -11.23 16.16 5.18
N TYR A 259 -12.50 16.09 4.78
CA TYR A 259 -12.96 15.16 3.75
C TYR A 259 -12.26 15.41 2.41
N ASP A 260 -12.17 16.66 1.96
CA ASP A 260 -11.46 17.03 0.72
C ASP A 260 -9.97 16.62 0.78
N TYR A 261 -9.30 16.86 1.91
CA TYR A 261 -7.90 16.52 2.06
C TYR A 261 -7.68 14.99 2.13
N LEU A 262 -8.56 14.25 2.82
CA LEU A 262 -8.50 12.78 2.85
C LEU A 262 -8.74 12.19 1.47
N GLU A 263 -9.69 12.73 0.70
CA GLU A 263 -9.92 12.30 -0.68
C GLU A 263 -8.68 12.52 -1.55
N ALA A 264 -8.06 13.71 -1.45
CA ALA A 264 -6.84 14.01 -2.18
C ALA A 264 -5.67 13.10 -1.76
N LEU A 265 -5.49 12.81 -0.47
CA LEU A 265 -4.46 11.88 0.03
C LEU A 265 -4.71 10.44 -0.45
N ASN A 266 -5.97 10.00 -0.51
CA ASN A 266 -6.35 8.71 -1.08
C ASN A 266 -6.04 8.65 -2.59
N ARG A 267 -6.34 9.71 -3.34
CA ARG A 267 -6.04 9.79 -4.78
C ARG A 267 -4.55 9.78 -5.08
N LEU A 268 -3.73 10.33 -4.19
CA LEU A 268 -2.26 10.25 -4.23
C LEU A 268 -1.73 8.92 -3.66
N MET A 269 -2.61 8.06 -3.15
CA MET A 269 -2.26 6.79 -2.50
C MET A 269 -1.28 6.95 -1.33
N ILE A 270 -1.40 8.05 -0.58
CA ILE A 270 -0.60 8.31 0.62
C ILE A 270 -1.16 7.59 1.84
N ILE A 271 -2.49 7.49 1.88
CA ILE A 271 -3.22 6.74 2.91
C ILE A 271 -3.98 5.59 2.25
N GLU A 272 -4.13 4.51 2.98
CA GLU A 272 -4.88 3.32 2.56
C GLU A 272 -5.66 2.76 3.74
N ASP A 273 -6.97 2.97 3.74
CA ASP A 273 -7.83 2.48 4.81
C ASP A 273 -7.94 0.94 4.75
N GLN A 274 -7.89 0.29 5.93
CA GLN A 274 -8.13 -1.13 6.09
C GLN A 274 -9.62 -1.33 6.39
N PRO A 275 -10.40 -1.91 5.45
CA PRO A 275 -11.85 -2.03 5.61
C PRO A 275 -12.21 -3.03 6.71
N ALA A 276 -13.40 -2.86 7.28
CA ALA A 276 -13.94 -3.80 8.25
C ALA A 276 -14.31 -5.14 7.57
N TRP A 277 -13.92 -6.26 8.17
CA TRP A 277 -14.30 -7.59 7.72
C TRP A 277 -15.73 -7.94 8.11
N ASN A 278 -16.41 -8.66 7.22
CA ASN A 278 -17.73 -9.19 7.51
C ASN A 278 -17.82 -10.67 7.14
N LYS A 279 -18.24 -11.47 8.11
CA LYS A 279 -18.48 -12.90 7.96
C LYS A 279 -19.51 -13.22 6.87
N HIS A 280 -20.51 -12.36 6.69
CA HIS A 280 -21.63 -12.59 5.78
C HIS A 280 -21.56 -11.66 4.56
N ILE A 281 -21.45 -12.23 3.36
CA ILE A 281 -21.37 -11.49 2.09
C ILE A 281 -22.53 -10.50 1.90
N ARG A 282 -23.71 -10.77 2.48
CA ARG A 282 -24.91 -9.94 2.36
C ARG A 282 -25.21 -9.05 3.57
N SER A 283 -24.30 -8.94 4.52
CA SER A 283 -24.55 -8.12 5.72
C SER A 283 -24.28 -6.65 5.44
N SER A 284 -25.26 -5.79 5.74
CA SER A 284 -25.11 -4.33 5.71
C SER A 284 -24.30 -3.78 6.89
N ALA A 285 -23.92 -4.61 7.85
CA ALA A 285 -23.19 -4.19 9.04
C ALA A 285 -21.76 -3.70 8.74
N SER A 286 -21.11 -4.23 7.67
CA SER A 286 -19.77 -3.78 7.25
C SER A 286 -19.78 -2.35 6.71
N LEU A 287 -20.86 -1.92 6.07
CA LEU A 287 -20.99 -0.57 5.50
C LEU A 287 -21.07 0.54 6.58
N ARG A 288 -21.31 0.16 7.84
CA ARG A 288 -21.47 1.10 8.98
C ARG A 288 -20.22 1.19 9.84
N LYS A 289 -19.19 0.38 9.58
CA LYS A 289 -17.95 0.36 10.39
C LYS A 289 -16.87 1.16 9.67
N SER A 290 -16.24 2.09 10.40
CA SER A 290 -15.09 2.83 9.92
C SER A 290 -13.91 1.89 9.68
N GLY A 291 -13.14 2.12 8.61
CA GLY A 291 -11.88 1.43 8.38
C GLY A 291 -10.81 1.90 9.37
N LYS A 292 -9.83 1.02 9.67
CA LYS A 292 -8.58 1.47 10.32
C LYS A 292 -7.76 2.28 9.31
N ARG A 293 -7.21 3.41 9.76
CA ARG A 293 -6.43 4.30 8.90
C ARG A 293 -4.95 3.93 8.93
N HIS A 294 -4.37 3.79 7.75
CA HIS A 294 -2.94 3.54 7.59
C HIS A 294 -2.34 4.51 6.57
N PHE A 295 -1.07 4.85 6.75
CA PHE A 295 -0.27 5.36 5.65
C PHE A 295 0.09 4.19 4.72
N SER A 296 0.21 4.47 3.43
CA SER A 296 0.65 3.46 2.47
C SER A 296 2.10 3.03 2.69
N ASP A 297 2.89 3.89 3.33
CA ASP A 297 4.20 3.55 3.90
C ASP A 297 4.32 4.18 5.30
N VAL A 298 4.65 3.37 6.28
CA VAL A 298 4.71 3.80 7.70
C VAL A 298 5.74 4.91 7.95
N ALA A 299 6.79 4.98 7.14
CA ALA A 299 7.82 6.02 7.27
C ALA A 299 7.25 7.43 7.06
N LEU A 300 6.18 7.57 6.27
CA LEU A 300 5.50 8.86 6.09
C LEU A 300 4.75 9.30 7.35
N ALA A 301 4.23 8.35 8.15
CA ALA A 301 3.66 8.68 9.46
C ALA A 301 4.73 9.23 10.41
N VAL A 302 5.88 8.54 10.49
CA VAL A 302 7.01 8.99 11.32
C VAL A 302 7.55 10.36 10.86
N ALA A 303 7.72 10.55 9.56
CA ALA A 303 8.15 11.82 8.97
C ALA A 303 7.14 12.95 9.25
N SER A 304 5.84 12.68 9.17
CA SER A 304 4.78 13.65 9.50
C SER A 304 4.83 14.09 10.95
N LEU A 305 5.13 13.17 11.88
CA LEU A 305 5.31 13.50 13.31
C LEU A 305 6.60 14.28 13.60
N GLY A 306 7.57 14.24 12.69
CA GLY A 306 8.87 14.89 12.89
C GLY A 306 9.73 14.24 13.99
N ILE A 307 9.47 12.96 14.32
CA ILE A 307 10.15 12.22 15.38
C ILE A 307 11.26 11.31 14.83
N GLY A 308 12.13 10.84 15.72
CA GLY A 308 13.24 9.96 15.41
C GLY A 308 13.28 8.72 16.30
N LYS A 309 14.38 7.97 16.21
CA LYS A 309 14.58 6.68 16.89
C LYS A 309 14.35 6.75 18.41
N GLU A 310 14.93 7.76 19.08
CA GLU A 310 14.82 7.91 20.53
C GLU A 310 13.37 8.12 20.99
N ALA A 311 12.60 8.92 20.26
CA ALA A 311 11.19 9.15 20.57
C ALA A 311 10.38 7.84 20.49
N LEU A 312 10.65 7.01 19.47
CA LEU A 312 9.98 5.72 19.29
C LEU A 312 10.39 4.69 20.34
N ILE A 313 11.64 4.70 20.80
CA ILE A 313 12.09 3.85 21.92
C ILE A 313 11.37 4.24 23.21
N ASN A 314 11.15 5.52 23.43
CA ASN A 314 10.51 6.04 24.65
C ASN A 314 8.96 5.96 24.62
N ASP A 315 8.35 5.81 23.45
CA ASP A 315 6.90 5.62 23.29
C ASP A 315 6.60 4.29 22.57
N LEU A 316 6.70 3.19 23.32
CA LEU A 316 6.43 1.85 22.78
C LEU A 316 4.97 1.65 22.40
N LYS A 317 4.04 2.45 22.91
CA LYS A 317 2.63 2.39 22.50
C LYS A 317 2.46 2.90 21.08
N LEU A 318 3.00 4.09 20.76
CA LEU A 318 3.01 4.63 19.40
C LEU A 318 3.78 3.68 18.46
N THR A 319 4.93 3.19 18.89
CA THR A 319 5.75 2.25 18.12
C THR A 319 4.99 0.96 17.80
N GLY A 320 4.15 0.47 18.72
CA GLY A 320 3.25 -0.66 18.48
C GLY A 320 2.24 -0.41 17.36
N PHE A 321 1.59 0.75 17.34
CA PHE A 321 0.67 1.12 16.24
C PHE A 321 1.39 1.29 14.90
N LEU A 322 2.59 1.87 14.90
CA LEU A 322 3.41 2.00 13.69
C LEU A 322 3.87 0.62 13.20
N PHE A 323 4.21 -0.29 14.11
CA PHE A 323 4.54 -1.67 13.77
C PHE A 323 3.33 -2.42 13.20
N GLU A 324 2.14 -2.26 13.78
CA GLU A 324 0.90 -2.80 13.20
C GLU A 324 0.70 -2.29 11.77
N SER A 325 0.89 -0.99 11.54
CA SER A 325 0.76 -0.41 10.20
C SER A 325 1.79 -0.97 9.21
N LEU A 326 3.03 -1.19 9.64
CA LEU A 326 4.08 -1.84 8.86
C LEU A 326 3.68 -3.28 8.47
N VAL A 327 3.21 -4.07 9.43
CA VAL A 327 2.79 -5.47 9.18
C VAL A 327 1.58 -5.52 8.25
N VAL A 328 0.60 -4.63 8.44
CA VAL A 328 -0.57 -4.54 7.54
C VAL A 328 -0.16 -4.19 6.11
N HIS A 329 0.83 -3.30 5.93
CA HIS A 329 1.41 -3.02 4.62
C HIS A 329 1.99 -4.30 3.99
N ASP A 330 2.81 -5.05 4.69
CA ASP A 330 3.41 -6.28 4.18
C ASP A 330 2.36 -7.35 3.89
N LEU A 331 1.39 -7.53 4.79
CA LEU A 331 0.25 -8.42 4.56
C LEU A 331 -0.53 -8.04 3.29
N ARG A 332 -0.68 -6.75 2.96
CA ARG A 332 -1.33 -6.31 1.72
C ARG A 332 -0.53 -6.70 0.48
N VAL A 333 0.80 -6.56 0.52
CA VAL A 333 1.68 -7.00 -0.58
C VAL A 333 1.57 -8.50 -0.79
N TYR A 334 1.65 -9.28 0.30
CA TYR A 334 1.56 -10.74 0.24
C TYR A 334 0.15 -11.24 -0.13
N ALA A 335 -0.89 -10.60 0.39
CA ALA A 335 -2.29 -10.92 0.09
C ALA A 335 -2.60 -10.70 -1.39
N GLN A 336 -2.12 -9.60 -1.98
CA GLN A 336 -2.31 -9.29 -3.40
C GLN A 336 -1.73 -10.40 -4.29
N ALA A 337 -0.55 -10.93 -3.97
CA ALA A 337 0.07 -12.05 -4.70
C ALA A 337 -0.71 -13.37 -4.55
N ASN A 338 -1.56 -13.49 -3.53
CA ASN A 338 -2.37 -14.67 -3.22
C ASN A 338 -3.86 -14.50 -3.55
N ASP A 339 -4.22 -13.53 -4.40
CA ASP A 339 -5.61 -13.18 -4.74
C ASP A 339 -6.50 -12.98 -3.49
N ALA A 340 -5.96 -12.30 -2.48
CA ALA A 340 -6.58 -12.03 -1.19
C ALA A 340 -6.62 -10.53 -0.87
N LYS A 341 -7.44 -10.15 0.11
CA LYS A 341 -7.54 -8.79 0.64
C LYS A 341 -7.37 -8.78 2.16
N VAL A 342 -6.92 -7.66 2.68
CA VAL A 342 -6.68 -7.45 4.11
C VAL A 342 -7.79 -6.58 4.69
N TYR A 343 -8.38 -7.03 5.79
CA TYR A 343 -9.45 -6.39 6.54
C TYR A 343 -9.07 -6.32 8.02
N HIS A 344 -9.77 -5.53 8.83
CA HIS A 344 -9.76 -5.64 10.29
C HIS A 344 -11.10 -6.19 10.79
N TYR A 345 -11.15 -6.72 12.00
CA TYR A 345 -12.39 -7.11 12.65
C TYR A 345 -12.59 -6.34 13.94
N HIS A 346 -13.79 -5.83 14.14
CA HIS A 346 -14.22 -5.24 15.41
C HIS A 346 -15.73 -5.41 15.52
N ASP A 347 -16.21 -5.96 16.63
CA ASP A 347 -17.64 -6.15 16.89
C ASP A 347 -18.19 -5.24 17.99
N SER A 348 -19.49 -5.38 18.25
CA SER A 348 -20.19 -4.59 19.28
C SER A 348 -19.84 -5.00 20.73
N THR A 349 -19.18 -6.15 20.93
CA THR A 349 -18.73 -6.62 22.24
C THR A 349 -17.34 -6.10 22.60
N GLY A 350 -16.69 -5.38 21.66
CA GLY A 350 -15.32 -4.89 21.82
C GLY A 350 -14.24 -5.93 21.44
N LEU A 351 -14.63 -7.07 20.85
CA LEU A 351 -13.66 -8.00 20.30
C LEU A 351 -13.06 -7.43 19.01
N GLU A 352 -11.77 -7.32 18.97
CA GLU A 352 -11.00 -6.80 17.84
C GLU A 352 -9.98 -7.83 17.35
N VAL A 353 -9.73 -7.89 16.03
CA VAL A 353 -8.63 -8.63 15.41
C VAL A 353 -7.94 -7.71 14.43
N ASP A 354 -6.61 -7.57 14.57
CA ASP A 354 -5.82 -6.56 13.89
C ASP A 354 -5.87 -6.73 12.36
N ALA A 355 -5.77 -7.98 11.86
CA ALA A 355 -5.92 -8.22 10.43
C ALA A 355 -6.62 -9.55 10.13
N ILE A 356 -7.50 -9.53 9.12
CA ILE A 356 -8.09 -10.71 8.47
C ILE A 356 -7.64 -10.69 7.01
N VAL A 357 -6.93 -11.72 6.59
CA VAL A 357 -6.56 -11.90 5.18
C VAL A 357 -7.50 -12.92 4.56
N GLN A 358 -8.31 -12.49 3.59
CA GLN A 358 -9.33 -13.34 2.95
C GLN A 358 -9.12 -13.41 1.44
N GLN A 359 -9.06 -14.65 0.91
CA GLN A 359 -9.07 -14.94 -0.52
C GLN A 359 -10.48 -14.81 -1.12
N TYR A 360 -10.54 -14.62 -2.43
CA TYR A 360 -11.82 -14.65 -3.17
C TYR A 360 -12.55 -16.00 -3.04
N SER A 361 -11.83 -17.09 -2.74
CA SER A 361 -12.41 -18.41 -2.44
C SER A 361 -13.22 -18.48 -1.12
N GLY A 362 -13.12 -17.43 -0.28
CA GLY A 362 -13.69 -17.39 1.06
C GLY A 362 -12.80 -17.96 2.16
N LYS A 363 -11.66 -18.58 1.84
CA LYS A 363 -10.65 -18.98 2.84
C LYS A 363 -10.04 -17.73 3.47
N TYR A 364 -9.80 -17.76 4.79
CA TYR A 364 -9.19 -16.63 5.48
C TYR A 364 -8.31 -17.05 6.65
N CYS A 365 -7.37 -16.16 6.99
CA CYS A 365 -6.52 -16.24 8.19
C CYS A 365 -6.78 -15.02 9.05
N ALA A 366 -6.67 -15.18 10.38
CA ALA A 366 -6.77 -14.09 11.33
C ALA A 366 -5.40 -13.83 11.99
N PHE A 367 -5.09 -12.56 12.20
CA PHE A 367 -3.80 -12.11 12.70
C PHE A 367 -3.97 -11.09 13.83
N GLU A 368 -3.28 -11.32 14.95
CA GLU A 368 -2.95 -10.33 15.95
C GLU A 368 -1.51 -9.89 15.77
N ILE A 369 -1.24 -8.60 15.93
CA ILE A 369 0.07 -8.00 15.66
C ILE A 369 0.60 -7.37 16.93
N LYS A 370 1.74 -7.85 17.41
CA LYS A 370 2.34 -7.40 18.69
C LYS A 370 3.82 -7.08 18.49
N LEU A 371 4.26 -5.92 18.94
CA LEU A 371 5.67 -5.50 18.78
C LEU A 371 6.63 -6.45 19.51
N GLY A 372 6.25 -6.94 20.69
CA GLY A 372 7.07 -7.81 21.52
C GLY A 372 6.39 -9.13 21.88
N ILE A 373 7.15 -10.04 22.51
CA ILE A 373 6.68 -11.39 22.85
C ILE A 373 5.78 -11.46 24.09
N GLY A 374 5.79 -10.43 24.94
CA GLY A 374 5.05 -10.45 26.21
C GLY A 374 3.52 -10.47 26.10
N GLN A 375 2.97 -10.19 24.92
CA GLN A 375 1.53 -10.14 24.68
C GLN A 375 0.99 -11.34 23.87
N ILE A 376 1.84 -12.35 23.59
CA ILE A 376 1.48 -13.51 22.76
C ILE A 376 0.30 -14.29 23.33
N ASP A 377 0.29 -14.53 24.65
CA ASP A 377 -0.77 -15.33 25.29
C ASP A 377 -2.12 -14.62 25.25
N GLU A 378 -2.15 -13.31 25.44
CA GLU A 378 -3.36 -12.50 25.33
C GLU A 378 -3.87 -12.46 23.89
N ALA A 379 -2.98 -12.24 22.93
CA ALA A 379 -3.29 -12.23 21.49
C ALA A 379 -3.85 -13.60 21.04
N ALA A 380 -3.24 -14.70 21.45
CA ALA A 380 -3.71 -16.04 21.14
C ALA A 380 -5.10 -16.32 21.74
N LYS A 381 -5.35 -15.91 23.00
CA LYS A 381 -6.67 -16.03 23.64
C LYS A 381 -7.73 -15.24 22.88
N ASN A 382 -7.39 -14.04 22.41
CA ASN A 382 -8.29 -13.19 21.61
C ASN A 382 -8.65 -13.86 20.29
N LEU A 383 -7.67 -14.41 19.56
CA LEU A 383 -7.87 -15.15 18.33
C LEU A 383 -8.73 -16.41 18.52
N LEU A 384 -8.52 -17.17 19.59
CA LEU A 384 -9.34 -18.34 19.90
C LEU A 384 -10.81 -17.95 20.19
N LYS A 385 -11.01 -16.84 20.92
CA LYS A 385 -12.35 -16.27 21.12
C LYS A 385 -12.99 -15.86 19.80
N PHE A 386 -12.25 -15.20 18.90
CA PHE A 386 -12.71 -14.85 17.56
C PHE A 386 -13.10 -16.10 16.76
N ALA A 387 -12.28 -17.16 16.78
CA ALA A 387 -12.56 -18.42 16.09
C ALA A 387 -13.88 -19.02 16.57
N SER A 388 -14.13 -19.10 17.87
CA SER A 388 -15.33 -19.71 18.45
C SER A 388 -16.64 -19.04 18.00
N ILE A 389 -16.62 -17.72 17.71
CA ILE A 389 -17.80 -17.00 17.22
C ILE A 389 -17.96 -17.03 15.69
N THR A 390 -16.92 -17.49 14.96
CA THR A 390 -16.89 -17.46 13.49
C THR A 390 -17.03 -18.83 12.84
N GLU A 391 -16.95 -19.94 13.56
CA GLU A 391 -16.93 -21.32 13.05
C GLU A 391 -18.18 -21.74 12.20
N GLU A 392 -19.32 -21.08 12.36
CA GLU A 392 -20.59 -21.51 11.74
C GLU A 392 -20.84 -20.98 10.32
N SER A 393 -19.87 -20.33 9.65
CA SER A 393 -20.11 -19.79 8.31
C SER A 393 -19.90 -20.83 7.21
N ARG A 394 -20.92 -21.01 6.36
CA ARG A 394 -20.81 -21.87 5.16
C ARG A 394 -20.05 -21.20 4.01
N THR A 395 -19.89 -19.89 4.02
CA THR A 395 -19.32 -19.12 2.91
C THR A 395 -17.87 -18.69 3.15
N THR A 396 -17.42 -18.72 4.39
CA THR A 396 -16.04 -18.35 4.76
C THR A 396 -15.43 -19.45 5.63
N LYS A 397 -14.15 -19.78 5.41
CA LYS A 397 -13.47 -20.87 6.11
C LYS A 397 -12.16 -20.36 6.71
N LEU A 398 -12.11 -20.37 8.05
CA LEU A 398 -10.88 -20.09 8.79
C LEU A 398 -9.84 -21.17 8.50
N GLN A 399 -8.63 -20.77 8.17
CA GLN A 399 -7.52 -21.66 7.86
C GLN A 399 -6.47 -21.68 8.96
N SER A 400 -6.13 -20.51 9.53
CA SER A 400 -5.14 -20.40 10.61
C SER A 400 -5.39 -19.18 11.48
N LEU A 401 -4.95 -19.29 12.74
CA LEU A 401 -4.86 -18.20 13.71
C LEU A 401 -3.38 -17.88 13.93
N ASN A 402 -3.00 -16.61 13.85
CA ASN A 402 -1.61 -16.21 13.79
C ASN A 402 -1.34 -14.98 14.65
N VAL A 403 -0.30 -15.02 15.46
CA VAL A 403 0.24 -13.85 16.16
C VAL A 403 1.54 -13.46 15.48
N ILE A 404 1.58 -12.28 14.84
CA ILE A 404 2.81 -11.73 14.28
C ILE A 404 3.53 -10.93 15.33
N THR A 405 4.82 -11.20 15.52
CA THR A 405 5.68 -10.49 16.47
C THR A 405 6.83 -9.78 15.75
N GLY A 406 7.25 -8.63 16.29
CA GLY A 406 8.44 -7.92 15.82
C GLY A 406 9.71 -8.63 16.28
N THR A 407 9.75 -9.02 17.56
CA THR A 407 10.88 -9.73 18.17
C THR A 407 10.48 -11.17 18.48
N GLY A 408 11.45 -12.04 18.71
CA GLY A 408 11.22 -13.45 19.05
C GLY A 408 11.37 -14.39 17.85
N VAL A 409 10.86 -15.60 18.01
CA VAL A 409 11.01 -16.71 17.04
C VAL A 409 9.64 -17.25 16.63
N SER A 410 9.60 -17.93 15.48
CA SER A 410 8.38 -18.54 14.95
C SER A 410 8.18 -19.96 15.46
N TYR A 411 6.96 -20.28 15.91
CA TYR A 411 6.58 -21.61 16.39
C TYR A 411 5.07 -21.80 16.39
N VAL A 412 4.63 -23.04 16.51
CA VAL A 412 3.21 -23.38 16.72
C VAL A 412 2.96 -23.64 18.20
N ARG A 413 2.01 -22.94 18.79
CA ARG A 413 1.58 -23.13 20.18
C ARG A 413 0.81 -24.44 20.34
N LYS A 414 0.71 -24.92 21.60
CA LYS A 414 -0.06 -26.13 21.95
C LYS A 414 -1.56 -26.01 21.62
N ASP A 415 -2.10 -24.78 21.61
CA ASP A 415 -3.49 -24.47 21.26
C ASP A 415 -3.72 -24.30 19.74
N GLY A 416 -2.70 -24.56 18.91
CA GLY A 416 -2.78 -24.49 17.45
C GLY A 416 -2.59 -23.09 16.87
N VAL A 417 -2.40 -22.05 17.68
CA VAL A 417 -2.12 -20.70 17.20
C VAL A 417 -0.65 -20.62 16.76
N ASN A 418 -0.41 -20.12 15.55
CA ASN A 418 0.94 -19.84 15.07
C ASN A 418 1.46 -18.54 15.67
N VAL A 419 2.72 -18.55 16.13
CA VAL A 419 3.49 -17.34 16.43
C VAL A 419 4.50 -17.18 15.31
N ILE A 420 4.56 -16.01 14.70
CA ILE A 420 5.32 -15.74 13.48
C ILE A 420 6.16 -14.48 13.69
N SER A 421 7.47 -14.59 13.64
CA SER A 421 8.33 -13.41 13.53
C SER A 421 8.14 -12.73 12.18
N LEU A 422 8.03 -11.40 12.15
CA LEU A 422 7.94 -10.66 10.89
C LEU A 422 9.15 -10.96 9.98
N ALA A 423 10.32 -11.23 10.56
CA ALA A 423 11.53 -11.57 9.83
C ALA A 423 11.49 -12.93 9.10
N SER A 424 10.48 -13.76 9.33
CA SER A 424 10.28 -15.01 8.59
C SER A 424 9.03 -15.03 7.72
N LEU A 425 8.15 -14.02 7.83
CA LEU A 425 6.90 -13.95 7.06
C LEU A 425 7.15 -13.51 5.62
N GLY A 426 6.52 -14.22 4.66
CA GLY A 426 6.55 -13.91 3.24
C GLY A 426 5.22 -14.22 2.53
N TYR A 427 5.21 -14.06 1.18
CA TYR A 427 4.02 -14.28 0.34
C TYR A 427 3.72 -15.73 0.03
#